data_d3a92b4c7c34093525ad3a6608cca62e
#
_entry.id   d3a92b4c7c34093525ad3a6608cca62e
#
_cell.length_a   1.000
_cell.length_b   1.000
_cell.length_c   1.000
_cell.angle_alpha   90.00
_cell.angle_beta   90.00
_cell.angle_gamma   90.00
#
_symmetry.space_group_name_H-M   'P 1'
#
loop_
_entity.id
_entity.type
_entity.pdbx_description
1 polymer ?
#
loop_
_entity_poly.entity_id
_entity_poly.type
_entity_poly.pdbx_seq_one_letter_code
_entity_poly.pdbx_strand_id
1 'polypeptide(L)'
;MTTFAAASISEQGPGGPPEGERAGLAQPPSGLQRVADRAFRGLCKGLAWGAALLVAYIVIEIALKARPAIATHGLDFLTGTTWDANAETFSILPEIWGTLYSSVLALMIGGFFGLSVAIFLSEGFLAEGLHKLLKRLNVAQSPFWLKLPDRTENVLRNLIELLAAIPSVVYGLWGIFVVIPALRPPANWLFEHFESFSLFSTPLSGPGMLPAVVVLSIMLLPTITALSRDALVAVPGKLRMAAYGMGATR
;
A
#
# COMPACT_ATOMS: atom_id res chain seq x y z
N MET A 1 -5.33 -78.71 -10.67
CA MET A 1 -6.56 -77.93 -10.80
C MET A 1 -6.70 -77.11 -9.52
N THR A 2 -6.18 -75.89 -9.48
CA THR A 2 -6.30 -75.00 -8.33
C THR A 2 -6.80 -73.65 -8.87
N THR A 3 -8.06 -73.37 -8.54
CA THR A 3 -8.83 -72.23 -8.95
C THR A 3 -8.34 -71.00 -8.14
N PHE A 4 -7.75 -69.98 -8.80
CA PHE A 4 -7.45 -68.70 -8.19
C PHE A 4 -8.76 -67.88 -8.13
N ALA A 5 -9.24 -67.59 -6.93
CA ALA A 5 -10.29 -66.63 -6.70
C ALA A 5 -9.71 -65.20 -6.82
N ALA A 6 -10.19 -64.45 -7.81
CA ALA A 6 -9.89 -63.04 -7.95
C ALA A 6 -10.63 -62.25 -6.87
N ALA A 7 -9.86 -61.70 -5.91
CA ALA A 7 -10.37 -60.73 -4.96
C ALA A 7 -10.56 -59.38 -5.67
N SER A 8 -11.80 -58.94 -5.76
CA SER A 8 -12.15 -57.60 -6.23
C SER A 8 -11.65 -56.55 -5.25
N ILE A 9 -10.57 -55.85 -5.61
CA ILE A 9 -10.11 -54.66 -4.90
C ILE A 9 -11.08 -53.53 -5.23
N SER A 10 -11.94 -53.19 -4.28
CA SER A 10 -12.73 -51.96 -4.37
C SER A 10 -11.79 -50.77 -4.25
N GLU A 11 -11.56 -50.07 -5.35
CA GLU A 11 -10.93 -48.73 -5.37
C GLU A 11 -11.81 -47.73 -4.61
N GLN A 12 -11.62 -47.62 -3.30
CA GLN A 12 -12.04 -46.43 -2.55
C GLN A 12 -10.95 -45.36 -2.74
N GLY A 13 -11.17 -44.47 -3.70
CA GLY A 13 -10.37 -43.25 -3.85
C GLY A 13 -10.48 -42.34 -2.61
N PRO A 14 -9.48 -41.50 -2.33
CA PRO A 14 -9.40 -40.72 -1.12
C PRO A 14 -10.57 -39.72 -1.03
N GLY A 15 -11.34 -39.84 0.06
CA GLY A 15 -12.39 -39.01 0.61
C GLY A 15 -12.83 -37.77 -0.15
N GLY A 16 -13.72 -37.91 -1.11
CA GLY A 16 -14.53 -36.78 -1.56
C GLY A 16 -15.53 -36.38 -0.46
N PRO A 17 -15.95 -35.12 -0.38
CA PRO A 17 -16.93 -34.69 0.60
C PRO A 17 -18.21 -35.57 0.52
N PRO A 18 -18.88 -35.83 1.65
CA PRO A 18 -20.04 -36.72 1.72
C PRO A 18 -21.12 -36.29 0.71
N GLU A 19 -21.79 -37.28 0.09
CA GLU A 19 -22.77 -37.04 -0.99
C GLU A 19 -23.87 -36.03 -0.61
N GLY A 20 -24.21 -35.92 0.68
CA GLY A 20 -25.16 -34.93 1.20
C GLY A 20 -24.70 -33.47 1.04
N GLU A 21 -23.42 -33.22 1.06
CA GLU A 21 -22.84 -31.88 0.90
C GLU A 21 -22.79 -31.44 -0.58
N ARG A 22 -22.60 -32.42 -1.49
CA ARG A 22 -22.69 -32.19 -2.94
C ARG A 22 -24.13 -31.94 -3.41
N ALA A 23 -25.12 -32.54 -2.76
CA ALA A 23 -26.54 -32.31 -3.07
C ALA A 23 -26.97 -30.87 -2.74
N GLY A 24 -26.39 -30.23 -1.70
CA GLY A 24 -26.66 -28.85 -1.34
C GLY A 24 -26.15 -27.83 -2.36
N LEU A 25 -25.04 -28.14 -3.05
CA LEU A 25 -24.44 -27.28 -4.09
C LEU A 25 -25.14 -27.41 -5.46
N ALA A 26 -25.90 -28.49 -5.66
CA ALA A 26 -26.57 -28.81 -6.94
C ALA A 26 -28.05 -28.36 -6.99
N GLN A 27 -28.61 -27.83 -5.92
CA GLN A 27 -30.02 -27.39 -5.94
C GLN A 27 -30.15 -26.05 -6.71
N PRO A 28 -31.00 -26.00 -7.75
CA PRO A 28 -31.24 -24.76 -8.48
C PRO A 28 -31.87 -23.72 -7.55
N PRO A 29 -31.46 -22.45 -7.62
CA PRO A 29 -31.97 -21.44 -6.73
C PRO A 29 -33.49 -21.32 -6.83
N SER A 30 -34.15 -21.17 -5.70
CA SER A 30 -35.61 -21.02 -5.62
C SER A 30 -36.09 -19.79 -6.39
N GLY A 31 -37.35 -19.77 -6.81
CA GLY A 31 -37.93 -18.60 -7.51
C GLY A 31 -37.72 -17.29 -6.75
N LEU A 32 -37.87 -17.32 -5.42
CA LEU A 32 -37.67 -16.17 -4.56
C LEU A 32 -36.19 -15.71 -4.55
N GLN A 33 -35.25 -16.64 -4.49
CA GLN A 33 -33.81 -16.32 -4.54
C GLN A 33 -33.41 -15.68 -5.89
N ARG A 34 -34.00 -16.13 -7.01
CA ARG A 34 -33.77 -15.54 -8.34
C ARG A 34 -34.32 -14.11 -8.44
N VAL A 35 -35.47 -13.85 -7.82
CA VAL A 35 -36.04 -12.49 -7.78
C VAL A 35 -35.17 -11.58 -6.91
N ALA A 36 -34.79 -12.02 -5.72
CA ALA A 36 -33.92 -11.28 -4.81
C ALA A 36 -32.55 -10.97 -5.46
N ASP A 37 -31.92 -11.94 -6.12
CA ASP A 37 -30.66 -11.76 -6.83
C ASP A 37 -30.77 -10.76 -8.00
N ARG A 38 -31.89 -10.79 -8.74
CA ARG A 38 -32.17 -9.86 -9.82
C ARG A 38 -32.40 -8.44 -9.31
N ALA A 39 -33.17 -8.30 -8.22
CA ALA A 39 -33.40 -7.04 -7.56
C ALA A 39 -32.11 -6.44 -6.98
N PHE A 40 -31.28 -7.27 -6.33
CA PHE A 40 -29.98 -6.86 -5.80
C PHE A 40 -29.01 -6.42 -6.92
N ARG A 41 -28.91 -7.17 -8.01
CA ARG A 41 -28.12 -6.75 -9.17
C ARG A 41 -28.64 -5.46 -9.81
N GLY A 42 -29.98 -5.28 -9.87
CA GLY A 42 -30.60 -4.04 -10.32
C GLY A 42 -30.22 -2.85 -9.43
N LEU A 43 -30.28 -3.04 -8.11
CA LEU A 43 -29.89 -2.04 -7.13
C LEU A 43 -28.40 -1.67 -7.27
N CYS A 44 -27.52 -2.68 -7.33
CA CYS A 44 -26.07 -2.45 -7.52
C CYS A 44 -25.79 -1.70 -8.83
N LYS A 45 -26.44 -2.07 -9.94
CA LYS A 45 -26.31 -1.34 -11.21
C LYS A 45 -26.82 0.09 -11.11
N GLY A 46 -27.96 0.29 -10.46
CA GLY A 46 -28.53 1.64 -10.25
C GLY A 46 -27.60 2.53 -9.42
N LEU A 47 -27.05 2.00 -8.33
CA LEU A 47 -26.05 2.71 -7.50
C LEU A 47 -24.77 3.02 -8.26
N ALA A 48 -24.27 2.06 -9.06
CA ALA A 48 -23.09 2.27 -9.90
C ALA A 48 -23.31 3.37 -10.95
N TRP A 49 -24.46 3.37 -11.64
CA TRP A 49 -24.83 4.43 -12.58
C TRP A 49 -25.04 5.77 -11.85
N GLY A 50 -25.66 5.78 -10.66
CA GLY A 50 -25.81 6.96 -9.83
C GLY A 50 -24.47 7.58 -9.46
N ALA A 51 -23.50 6.78 -9.04
CA ALA A 51 -22.14 7.22 -8.75
C ALA A 51 -21.44 7.78 -9.98
N ALA A 52 -21.56 7.09 -11.13
CA ALA A 52 -20.96 7.55 -12.39
C ALA A 52 -21.56 8.90 -12.86
N LEU A 53 -22.88 9.06 -12.76
CA LEU A 53 -23.57 10.31 -13.08
C LEU A 53 -23.17 11.44 -12.14
N LEU A 54 -23.01 11.16 -10.85
CA LEU A 54 -22.56 12.15 -9.88
C LEU A 54 -21.15 12.64 -10.17
N VAL A 55 -20.23 11.73 -10.51
CA VAL A 55 -18.87 12.11 -10.95
C VAL A 55 -18.92 12.94 -12.24
N ALA A 56 -19.70 12.51 -13.23
CA ALA A 56 -19.87 13.27 -14.46
C ALA A 56 -20.44 14.67 -14.20
N TYR A 57 -21.45 14.79 -13.33
CA TYR A 57 -22.01 16.07 -12.91
C TYR A 57 -20.95 16.99 -12.29
N ILE A 58 -20.15 16.46 -11.35
CA ILE A 58 -19.07 17.23 -10.70
C ILE A 58 -18.06 17.74 -11.75
N VAL A 59 -17.64 16.88 -12.67
CA VAL A 59 -16.68 17.25 -13.74
C VAL A 59 -17.26 18.35 -14.63
N ILE A 60 -18.54 18.22 -15.04
CA ILE A 60 -19.22 19.22 -15.87
C ILE A 60 -19.33 20.55 -15.11
N GLU A 61 -19.74 20.52 -13.86
CA GLU A 61 -19.88 21.73 -13.02
C GLU A 61 -18.55 22.47 -12.85
N ILE A 62 -17.46 21.72 -12.58
CA ILE A 62 -16.10 22.28 -12.50
C ILE A 62 -15.69 22.87 -13.84
N ALA A 63 -15.91 22.16 -14.94
CA ALA A 63 -15.56 22.63 -16.29
C ALA A 63 -16.32 23.91 -16.68
N LEU A 64 -17.61 23.98 -16.33
CA LEU A 64 -18.42 25.17 -16.58
C LEU A 64 -17.93 26.38 -15.77
N LYS A 65 -17.56 26.18 -14.50
CA LYS A 65 -17.00 27.24 -13.65
C LYS A 65 -15.60 27.66 -14.04
N ALA A 66 -14.81 26.74 -14.63
CA ALA A 66 -13.46 27.02 -15.10
C ALA A 66 -13.45 27.79 -16.45
N ARG A 67 -14.56 27.82 -17.21
CA ARG A 67 -14.61 28.47 -18.54
C ARG A 67 -14.09 29.90 -18.56
N PRO A 68 -14.47 30.83 -17.63
CA PRO A 68 -13.94 32.19 -17.66
C PRO A 68 -12.42 32.21 -17.43
N ALA A 69 -11.89 31.43 -16.52
CA ALA A 69 -10.44 31.34 -16.29
C ALA A 69 -9.68 30.80 -17.51
N ILE A 70 -10.24 29.76 -18.16
CA ILE A 70 -9.67 29.21 -19.40
C ILE A 70 -9.68 30.26 -20.53
N ALA A 71 -10.77 31.04 -20.65
CA ALA A 71 -10.88 32.06 -21.69
C ALA A 71 -9.93 33.24 -21.46
N THR A 72 -9.65 33.59 -20.20
CA THR A 72 -8.79 34.74 -19.86
C THR A 72 -7.30 34.38 -19.90
N HIS A 73 -6.92 33.21 -19.36
CA HIS A 73 -5.51 32.84 -19.21
C HIS A 73 -5.02 31.82 -20.25
N GLY A 74 -5.93 31.05 -20.87
CA GLY A 74 -5.58 30.10 -21.91
C GLY A 74 -4.52 29.10 -21.48
N LEU A 75 -3.55 28.83 -22.37
CA LEU A 75 -2.43 27.92 -22.10
C LEU A 75 -1.37 28.55 -21.18
N ASP A 76 -1.31 29.87 -21.06
CA ASP A 76 -0.37 30.57 -20.19
C ASP A 76 -0.59 30.22 -18.71
N PHE A 77 -1.82 29.84 -18.34
CA PHE A 77 -2.13 29.30 -17.02
C PHE A 77 -1.32 28.04 -16.69
N LEU A 78 -1.07 27.18 -17.66
CA LEU A 78 -0.33 25.91 -17.47
C LEU A 78 1.18 26.07 -17.59
N THR A 79 1.66 27.07 -18.36
CA THR A 79 3.07 27.22 -18.70
C THR A 79 3.75 28.38 -18.00
N GLY A 80 2.98 29.31 -17.46
CA GLY A 80 3.48 30.43 -16.71
C GLY A 80 3.99 30.05 -15.31
N THR A 81 4.82 30.92 -14.73
CA THR A 81 5.43 30.73 -13.41
C THR A 81 5.02 31.79 -12.39
N THR A 82 4.21 32.76 -12.81
CA THR A 82 3.85 33.92 -11.98
C THR A 82 2.48 33.72 -11.35
N TRP A 83 2.39 33.93 -10.06
CA TRP A 83 1.14 34.01 -9.33
C TRP A 83 1.05 35.36 -8.63
N ASP A 84 0.33 36.31 -9.22
CA ASP A 84 0.14 37.64 -8.67
C ASP A 84 -1.35 38.02 -8.73
N ALA A 85 -1.96 38.08 -7.55
CA ALA A 85 -3.36 38.44 -7.41
C ALA A 85 -3.66 39.92 -7.70
N ASN A 86 -2.64 40.83 -7.57
CA ASN A 86 -2.80 42.24 -7.83
C ASN A 86 -2.75 42.53 -9.34
N ALA A 87 -1.91 41.77 -10.07
CA ALA A 87 -1.80 41.86 -11.52
C ALA A 87 -2.77 40.94 -12.27
N GLU A 88 -3.63 40.24 -11.54
CA GLU A 88 -4.58 39.24 -12.08
C GLU A 88 -3.91 38.18 -12.98
N THR A 89 -2.62 37.89 -12.72
CA THR A 89 -1.87 36.86 -13.46
C THR A 89 -1.78 35.60 -12.63
N PHE A 90 -2.33 34.51 -13.14
CA PHE A 90 -2.38 33.22 -12.42
C PHE A 90 -1.78 32.13 -13.29
N SER A 91 -0.83 31.39 -12.73
CA SER A 91 -0.14 30.28 -13.41
C SER A 91 0.09 29.13 -12.44
N ILE A 92 0.00 27.89 -12.88
CA ILE A 92 0.03 26.68 -12.02
C ILE A 92 1.28 25.82 -12.23
N LEU A 93 2.20 26.19 -13.13
CA LEU A 93 3.37 25.37 -13.44
C LEU A 93 4.25 25.07 -12.23
N PRO A 94 4.54 26.03 -11.31
CA PRO A 94 5.34 25.75 -10.12
C PRO A 94 4.71 24.72 -9.19
N GLU A 95 3.38 24.74 -9.04
CA GLU A 95 2.62 23.81 -8.22
C GLU A 95 2.62 22.41 -8.83
N ILE A 96 2.49 22.31 -10.17
CA ILE A 96 2.59 21.05 -10.89
C ILE A 96 3.98 20.45 -10.70
N TRP A 97 5.05 21.23 -10.89
CA TRP A 97 6.42 20.79 -10.67
C TRP A 97 6.67 20.41 -9.21
N GLY A 98 6.23 21.22 -8.26
CA GLY A 98 6.36 20.95 -6.84
C GLY A 98 5.71 19.61 -6.45
N THR A 99 4.49 19.38 -6.91
CA THR A 99 3.74 18.15 -6.67
C THR A 99 4.40 16.93 -7.32
N LEU A 100 4.80 17.04 -8.59
CA LEU A 100 5.44 15.95 -9.32
C LEU A 100 6.77 15.57 -8.68
N TYR A 101 7.61 16.54 -8.42
CA TYR A 101 8.94 16.33 -7.83
C TYR A 101 8.86 15.73 -6.42
N SER A 102 8.02 16.32 -5.56
CA SER A 102 7.84 15.80 -4.18
C SER A 102 7.25 14.39 -4.18
N SER A 103 6.29 14.08 -5.08
CA SER A 103 5.68 12.76 -5.18
C SER A 103 6.68 11.70 -5.65
N VAL A 104 7.50 12.00 -6.67
CA VAL A 104 8.52 11.07 -7.17
C VAL A 104 9.55 10.78 -6.09
N LEU A 105 10.07 11.82 -5.40
CA LEU A 105 11.04 11.63 -4.32
C LEU A 105 10.44 10.85 -3.15
N ALA A 106 9.21 11.18 -2.74
CA ALA A 106 8.53 10.46 -1.68
C ALA A 106 8.29 8.99 -2.04
N LEU A 107 7.92 8.71 -3.30
CA LEU A 107 7.72 7.35 -3.79
C LEU A 107 9.04 6.57 -3.85
N MET A 108 10.13 7.19 -4.26
CA MET A 108 11.45 6.54 -4.26
C MET A 108 11.90 6.17 -2.84
N ILE A 109 11.79 7.11 -1.89
CA ILE A 109 12.20 6.89 -0.50
C ILE A 109 11.24 5.90 0.19
N GLY A 110 9.95 6.20 0.18
CA GLY A 110 8.91 5.37 0.80
C GLY A 110 8.82 4.00 0.15
N GLY A 111 9.02 3.91 -1.17
CA GLY A 111 9.08 2.66 -1.93
C GLY A 111 10.26 1.79 -1.54
N PHE A 112 11.45 2.37 -1.49
CA PHE A 112 12.66 1.64 -1.07
C PHE A 112 12.52 1.07 0.35
N PHE A 113 12.16 1.91 1.31
CA PHE A 113 12.00 1.45 2.70
C PHE A 113 10.79 0.53 2.87
N GLY A 114 9.64 0.85 2.24
CA GLY A 114 8.44 0.02 2.30
C GLY A 114 8.65 -1.37 1.72
N LEU A 115 9.31 -1.48 0.56
CA LEU A 115 9.65 -2.76 -0.05
C LEU A 115 10.68 -3.53 0.81
N SER A 116 11.68 -2.85 1.35
CA SER A 116 12.67 -3.48 2.25
C SER A 116 12.00 -4.09 3.48
N VAL A 117 11.09 -3.36 4.11
CA VAL A 117 10.32 -3.86 5.26
C VAL A 117 9.39 -5.00 4.84
N ALA A 118 8.75 -4.92 3.66
CA ALA A 118 7.88 -5.99 3.16
C ALA A 118 8.65 -7.30 2.94
N ILE A 119 9.83 -7.25 2.31
CA ILE A 119 10.70 -8.41 2.12
C ILE A 119 11.11 -8.98 3.48
N PHE A 120 11.52 -8.11 4.40
CA PHE A 120 11.95 -8.51 5.74
C PHE A 120 10.85 -9.24 6.53
N LEU A 121 9.59 -8.78 6.41
CA LEU A 121 8.45 -9.42 7.06
C LEU A 121 7.97 -10.68 6.32
N SER A 122 8.11 -10.74 4.99
CA SER A 122 7.62 -11.90 4.21
C SER A 122 8.53 -13.13 4.32
N GLU A 123 9.83 -12.93 4.52
CA GLU A 123 10.82 -14.01 4.59
C GLU A 123 11.10 -14.50 6.02
N GLY A 124 10.44 -13.93 7.05
CA GLY A 124 10.60 -14.37 8.44
C GLY A 124 12.00 -14.14 9.02
N PHE A 125 12.76 -13.19 8.48
CA PHE A 125 14.12 -12.89 8.97
C PHE A 125 14.15 -12.52 10.45
N LEU A 126 13.08 -11.88 10.96
CA LEU A 126 12.95 -11.57 12.39
C LEU A 126 12.86 -12.82 13.25
N ALA A 127 12.00 -13.76 12.85
CA ALA A 127 11.84 -15.01 13.58
C ALA A 127 13.15 -15.79 13.61
N GLU A 128 13.81 -15.92 12.47
CA GLU A 128 15.08 -16.63 12.36
C GLU A 128 16.23 -15.96 13.12
N GLY A 129 16.34 -14.63 13.01
CA GLY A 129 17.34 -13.82 13.72
C GLY A 129 17.15 -13.87 15.22
N LEU A 130 15.90 -13.71 15.67
CA LEU A 130 15.56 -13.77 17.09
C LEU A 130 15.73 -15.18 17.67
N HIS A 131 15.39 -16.23 16.92
CA HIS A 131 15.69 -17.61 17.32
C HIS A 131 17.20 -17.87 17.48
N LYS A 132 18.02 -17.39 16.55
CA LYS A 132 19.50 -17.49 16.65
C LYS A 132 20.02 -16.76 17.88
N LEU A 133 19.51 -15.55 18.14
CA LEU A 133 19.92 -14.76 19.31
C LEU A 133 19.52 -15.42 20.62
N LEU A 134 18.27 -15.88 20.75
CA LEU A 134 17.76 -16.57 21.94
C LEU A 134 18.52 -17.87 22.22
N LYS A 135 18.86 -18.62 21.16
CA LYS A 135 19.69 -19.82 21.26
C LYS A 135 21.11 -19.49 21.74
N ARG A 136 21.70 -18.39 21.25
CA ARG A 136 23.04 -17.93 21.66
C ARG A 136 23.08 -17.46 23.12
N LEU A 137 21.98 -16.86 23.59
CA LEU A 137 21.84 -16.40 24.97
C LEU A 137 21.42 -17.52 25.94
N ASN A 138 21.25 -18.76 25.46
CA ASN A 138 20.83 -19.94 26.25
C ASN A 138 19.50 -19.75 27.01
N VAL A 139 18.65 -18.83 26.56
CA VAL A 139 17.35 -18.50 27.17
C VAL A 139 16.20 -19.32 26.54
N ALA A 140 16.47 -20.08 25.49
CA ALA A 140 15.46 -20.79 24.66
C ALA A 140 14.79 -22.01 25.33
N GLN A 141 14.97 -22.23 26.63
CA GLN A 141 14.44 -23.41 27.35
C GLN A 141 12.98 -23.26 27.80
N SER A 142 12.40 -22.06 27.75
CA SER A 142 11.02 -21.80 28.17
C SER A 142 10.08 -21.72 26.94
N PRO A 143 8.88 -22.34 26.95
CA PRO A 143 7.90 -22.30 25.86
C PRO A 143 7.42 -20.87 25.56
N PHE A 144 7.59 -19.94 26.46
CA PHE A 144 7.27 -18.53 26.26
C PHE A 144 8.22 -17.87 25.24
N TRP A 145 9.53 -18.11 25.35
CA TRP A 145 10.54 -17.54 24.47
C TRP A 145 10.52 -18.12 23.06
N LEU A 146 10.08 -19.37 22.90
CA LEU A 146 9.92 -20.03 21.59
C LEU A 146 8.81 -19.40 20.73
N LYS A 147 7.77 -18.82 21.35
CA LYS A 147 6.65 -18.15 20.66
C LYS A 147 6.87 -16.65 20.45
N LEU A 148 7.95 -16.10 20.99
CA LEU A 148 8.23 -14.67 20.89
C LEU A 148 8.47 -14.19 19.45
N PRO A 149 9.21 -14.93 18.58
CA PRO A 149 9.44 -14.52 17.20
C PRO A 149 8.15 -14.33 16.41
N ASP A 150 7.24 -15.30 16.46
CA ASP A 150 5.95 -15.25 15.78
C ASP A 150 5.07 -14.09 16.28
N ARG A 151 5.11 -13.82 17.58
CA ARG A 151 4.40 -12.69 18.18
C ARG A 151 4.96 -11.34 17.71
N THR A 152 6.27 -11.23 17.58
CA THR A 152 6.93 -9.99 17.16
C THR A 152 6.57 -9.64 15.72
N GLU A 153 6.54 -10.63 14.81
CA GLU A 153 6.10 -10.42 13.42
C GLU A 153 4.64 -9.97 13.34
N ASN A 154 3.75 -10.61 14.10
CA ASN A 154 2.33 -10.23 14.15
C ASN A 154 2.13 -8.82 14.74
N VAL A 155 2.89 -8.45 15.77
CA VAL A 155 2.82 -7.09 16.35
C VAL A 155 3.29 -6.05 15.33
N LEU A 156 4.40 -6.29 14.63
CA LEU A 156 4.90 -5.37 13.60
C LEU A 156 3.89 -5.24 12.45
N ARG A 157 3.30 -6.33 12.02
CA ARG A 157 2.25 -6.32 11.02
C ARG A 157 1.07 -5.45 11.46
N ASN A 158 0.55 -5.71 12.66
CA ASN A 158 -0.57 -4.93 13.19
C ASN A 158 -0.22 -3.43 13.34
N LEU A 159 1.03 -3.12 13.74
CA LEU A 159 1.50 -1.73 13.79
C LEU A 159 1.50 -1.04 12.42
N ILE A 160 1.96 -1.74 11.37
CA ILE A 160 1.95 -1.22 10.00
C ILE A 160 0.51 -1.02 9.51
N GLU A 161 -0.39 -1.96 9.80
CA GLU A 161 -1.82 -1.84 9.46
C GLU A 161 -2.48 -0.66 10.21
N LEU A 162 -2.13 -0.44 11.48
CA LEU A 162 -2.60 0.71 12.26
C LEU A 162 -2.07 2.04 11.71
N LEU A 163 -0.79 2.09 11.32
CA LEU A 163 -0.21 3.29 10.68
C LEU A 163 -0.93 3.60 9.36
N ALA A 164 -1.28 2.59 8.56
CA ALA A 164 -2.04 2.78 7.32
C ALA A 164 -3.46 3.33 7.55
N ALA A 165 -4.04 3.10 8.72
CA ALA A 165 -5.38 3.57 9.07
C ALA A 165 -5.41 5.05 9.52
N ILE A 166 -4.26 5.68 9.77
CA ILE A 166 -4.19 7.08 10.22
C ILE A 166 -4.62 8.01 9.06
N PRO A 167 -5.59 8.92 9.27
CA PRO A 167 -5.99 9.90 8.26
C PRO A 167 -4.82 10.79 7.83
N SER A 168 -4.71 11.07 6.52
CA SER A 168 -3.62 11.88 5.95
C SER A 168 -3.48 13.27 6.57
N VAL A 169 -4.60 13.87 7.03
CA VAL A 169 -4.60 15.16 7.73
C VAL A 169 -3.77 15.11 9.02
N VAL A 170 -3.81 13.99 9.75
CA VAL A 170 -3.03 13.80 10.98
C VAL A 170 -1.54 13.81 10.66
N TYR A 171 -1.12 13.13 9.57
CA TYR A 171 0.26 13.18 9.09
C TYR A 171 0.68 14.59 8.70
N GLY A 172 -0.22 15.37 8.06
CA GLY A 172 0.05 16.77 7.71
C GLY A 172 0.28 17.64 8.95
N LEU A 173 -0.58 17.53 9.97
CA LEU A 173 -0.42 18.25 11.24
C LEU A 173 0.86 17.83 11.97
N TRP A 174 1.14 16.53 12.03
CA TRP A 174 2.38 16.02 12.60
C TRP A 174 3.62 16.53 11.84
N GLY A 175 3.51 16.66 10.52
CA GLY A 175 4.52 17.27 9.67
C GLY A 175 4.85 18.69 10.10
N ILE A 176 3.84 19.52 10.32
CA ILE A 176 4.02 20.93 10.71
C ILE A 176 4.60 21.05 12.12
N PHE A 177 4.06 20.32 13.09
CA PHE A 177 4.40 20.53 14.51
C PHE A 177 5.59 19.70 14.99
N VAL A 178 5.95 18.61 14.31
CA VAL A 178 7.01 17.70 14.74
C VAL A 178 8.11 17.60 13.69
N VAL A 179 7.76 17.28 12.42
CA VAL A 179 8.76 17.01 11.38
C VAL A 179 9.52 18.28 11.00
N ILE A 180 8.85 19.40 10.78
CA ILE A 180 9.52 20.67 10.45
C ILE A 180 10.49 21.11 11.56
N PRO A 181 10.09 21.20 12.85
CA PRO A 181 11.03 21.53 13.92
C PRO A 181 12.19 20.55 14.05
N ALA A 182 11.95 19.25 13.85
CA ALA A 182 13.00 18.22 13.93
C ALA A 182 13.98 18.28 12.75
N LEU A 183 13.50 18.62 11.54
CA LEU A 183 14.34 18.74 10.35
C LEU A 183 15.09 20.06 10.27
N ARG A 184 14.62 21.10 10.93
CA ARG A 184 15.21 22.45 10.84
C ARG A 184 16.69 22.50 11.23
N PRO A 185 17.16 21.93 12.38
CA PRO A 185 18.57 21.98 12.73
C PRO A 185 19.48 21.30 11.70
N PRO A 186 19.25 20.04 11.29
CA PRO A 186 20.11 19.39 10.30
C PRO A 186 20.02 20.03 8.91
N ALA A 187 18.86 20.53 8.50
CA ALA A 187 18.69 21.19 7.20
C ALA A 187 19.44 22.52 7.14
N ASN A 188 19.38 23.33 8.21
CA ASN A 188 20.09 24.60 8.27
C ASN A 188 21.60 24.41 8.40
N TRP A 189 22.05 23.34 9.10
CA TRP A 189 23.45 22.95 9.10
C TRP A 189 23.95 22.59 7.70
N LEU A 190 23.16 21.86 6.92
CA LEU A 190 23.46 21.54 5.52
C LEU A 190 23.51 22.83 4.65
N PHE A 191 22.58 23.75 4.85
CA PHE A 191 22.61 25.06 4.18
C PHE A 191 23.90 25.81 4.47
N GLU A 192 24.29 25.93 5.73
CA GLU A 192 25.50 26.68 6.13
C GLU A 192 26.81 26.09 5.56
N HIS A 193 26.87 24.77 5.36
CA HIS A 193 28.10 24.09 4.91
C HIS A 193 28.12 23.77 3.42
N PHE A 194 26.95 23.69 2.76
CA PHE A 194 26.78 23.25 1.37
C PHE A 194 25.93 24.22 0.54
N GLU A 195 25.96 25.52 0.83
CA GLU A 195 25.19 26.54 0.14
C GLU A 195 25.42 26.54 -1.39
N SER A 196 26.60 26.13 -1.85
CA SER A 196 26.95 26.03 -3.27
C SER A 196 26.13 24.96 -4.02
N PHE A 197 25.47 24.04 -3.31
CA PHE A 197 24.64 23.03 -3.91
C PHE A 197 23.20 23.51 -4.02
N SER A 198 22.64 23.52 -5.21
CA SER A 198 21.29 24.04 -5.50
C SER A 198 20.18 23.42 -4.62
N LEU A 199 20.38 22.18 -4.12
CA LEU A 199 19.44 21.51 -3.22
C LEU A 199 19.42 22.13 -1.81
N PHE A 200 20.48 22.78 -1.38
CA PHE A 200 20.66 23.33 -0.04
C PHE A 200 20.80 24.83 -0.04
N SER A 201 20.40 25.50 -1.13
CA SER A 201 20.57 26.96 -1.32
C SER A 201 19.60 27.83 -0.50
N THR A 202 18.63 27.22 0.19
CA THR A 202 17.63 27.92 0.99
C THR A 202 17.49 27.32 2.39
N PRO A 203 17.49 28.16 3.45
CA PRO A 203 17.32 27.69 4.82
C PRO A 203 15.89 27.19 5.05
N LEU A 204 15.74 26.16 5.89
CA LEU A 204 14.44 25.64 6.26
C LEU A 204 13.79 26.53 7.33
N SER A 205 12.97 27.48 6.91
CA SER A 205 12.26 28.40 7.80
C SER A 205 10.88 27.90 8.23
N GLY A 206 10.21 27.10 7.39
CA GLY A 206 8.84 26.62 7.62
C GLY A 206 8.43 25.48 6.68
N PRO A 207 7.15 25.45 6.27
CA PRO A 207 6.68 24.50 5.26
C PRO A 207 7.49 24.62 3.96
N GLY A 208 7.87 23.48 3.39
CA GLY A 208 8.68 23.44 2.19
C GLY A 208 8.75 22.03 1.61
N MET A 209 9.51 21.88 0.52
CA MET A 209 9.57 20.62 -0.22
C MET A 209 10.18 19.48 0.61
N LEU A 210 11.27 19.74 1.34
CA LEU A 210 11.95 18.71 2.14
C LEU A 210 11.04 18.09 3.22
N PRO A 211 10.36 18.87 4.10
CA PRO A 211 9.39 18.31 5.02
C PRO A 211 8.24 17.57 4.33
N ALA A 212 7.74 18.11 3.20
CA ALA A 212 6.67 17.46 2.44
C ALA A 212 7.09 16.07 1.93
N VAL A 213 8.27 15.95 1.34
CA VAL A 213 8.82 14.66 0.88
C VAL A 213 8.96 13.67 2.02
N VAL A 214 9.47 14.09 3.18
CA VAL A 214 9.63 13.22 4.35
C VAL A 214 8.28 12.72 4.87
N VAL A 215 7.31 13.63 5.05
CA VAL A 215 5.97 13.26 5.52
C VAL A 215 5.26 12.34 4.54
N LEU A 216 5.31 12.64 3.23
CA LEU A 216 4.75 11.78 2.18
C LEU A 216 5.42 10.41 2.15
N SER A 217 6.74 10.33 2.30
CA SER A 217 7.47 9.06 2.36
C SER A 217 7.01 8.19 3.52
N ILE A 218 6.87 8.78 4.71
CA ILE A 218 6.39 8.09 5.92
C ILE A 218 4.93 7.62 5.74
N MET A 219 4.09 8.44 5.12
CA MET A 219 2.69 8.10 4.84
C MET A 219 2.55 6.96 3.82
N LEU A 220 3.42 6.90 2.81
CA LEU A 220 3.43 5.85 1.79
C LEU A 220 3.99 4.51 2.32
N LEU A 221 4.90 4.56 3.29
CA LEU A 221 5.61 3.38 3.80
C LEU A 221 4.68 2.23 4.23
N PRO A 222 3.66 2.42 5.09
CA PRO A 222 2.79 1.34 5.50
C PRO A 222 1.97 0.76 4.35
N THR A 223 1.47 1.58 3.44
CA THR A 223 0.69 1.15 2.28
C THR A 223 1.53 0.29 1.33
N ILE A 224 2.74 0.75 1.00
CA ILE A 224 3.66 0.00 0.13
C ILE A 224 4.09 -1.30 0.81
N THR A 225 4.38 -1.26 2.11
CA THR A 225 4.76 -2.46 2.87
C THR A 225 3.64 -3.51 2.85
N ALA A 226 2.41 -3.11 3.12
CA ALA A 226 1.27 -4.03 3.15
C ALA A 226 1.03 -4.67 1.78
N LEU A 227 0.92 -3.86 0.72
CA LEU A 227 0.68 -4.35 -0.65
C LEU A 227 1.82 -5.24 -1.16
N SER A 228 3.08 -4.84 -0.93
CA SER A 228 4.25 -5.60 -1.37
C SER A 228 4.34 -6.94 -0.63
N ARG A 229 4.08 -6.94 0.68
CA ARG A 229 4.06 -8.17 1.48
C ARG A 229 2.98 -9.13 0.99
N ASP A 230 1.77 -8.65 0.77
CA ASP A 230 0.67 -9.49 0.28
C ASP A 230 0.98 -10.08 -1.10
N ALA A 231 1.60 -9.31 -1.99
CA ALA A 231 2.07 -9.79 -3.29
C ALA A 231 3.16 -10.86 -3.14
N LEU A 232 4.12 -10.68 -2.23
CA LEU A 232 5.18 -11.66 -1.97
C LEU A 232 4.63 -12.97 -1.38
N VAL A 233 3.68 -12.88 -0.46
CA VAL A 233 3.04 -14.06 0.17
C VAL A 233 2.15 -14.81 -0.82
N ALA A 234 1.54 -14.12 -1.79
CA ALA A 234 0.70 -14.74 -2.81
C ALA A 234 1.46 -15.66 -3.77
N VAL A 235 2.81 -15.59 -3.81
CA VAL A 235 3.64 -16.48 -4.66
C VAL A 235 3.52 -17.93 -4.17
N PRO A 236 3.05 -18.88 -5.01
CA PRO A 236 2.88 -20.28 -4.61
C PRO A 236 4.19 -20.91 -4.14
N GLY A 237 4.15 -21.64 -3.01
CA GLY A 237 5.34 -22.29 -2.46
C GLY A 237 6.05 -23.25 -3.43
N LYS A 238 5.31 -23.87 -4.37
CA LYS A 238 5.89 -24.72 -5.43
C LYS A 238 6.88 -23.96 -6.33
N LEU A 239 6.60 -22.69 -6.64
CA LEU A 239 7.53 -21.86 -7.44
C LEU A 239 8.78 -21.53 -6.66
N ARG A 240 8.66 -21.23 -5.37
CA ARG A 240 9.81 -20.99 -4.48
C ARG A 240 10.69 -22.25 -4.37
N MET A 241 10.09 -23.41 -4.19
CA MET A 241 10.81 -24.69 -4.15
C MET A 241 11.51 -25.01 -5.46
N ALA A 242 10.88 -24.73 -6.60
CA ALA A 242 11.51 -24.90 -7.92
C ALA A 242 12.72 -23.99 -8.10
N ALA A 243 12.63 -22.72 -7.66
CA ALA A 243 13.74 -21.77 -7.70
C ALA A 243 14.94 -22.25 -6.84
N TYR A 244 14.67 -22.76 -5.63
CA TYR A 244 15.74 -23.36 -4.80
C TYR A 244 16.35 -24.60 -5.45
N GLY A 245 15.55 -25.44 -6.12
CA GLY A 245 16.04 -26.60 -6.87
C GLY A 245 16.96 -26.23 -8.04
N MET A 246 16.82 -25.03 -8.59
CA MET A 246 17.70 -24.46 -9.63
C MET A 246 18.92 -23.71 -9.06
N GLY A 247 19.13 -23.73 -7.74
CA GLY A 247 20.28 -23.09 -7.09
C GLY A 247 20.06 -21.63 -6.67
N ALA A 248 18.84 -21.12 -6.69
CA ALA A 248 18.54 -19.80 -6.12
C ALA A 248 18.78 -19.82 -4.60
N THR A 249 19.40 -18.76 -4.08
CA THR A 249 19.52 -18.52 -2.64
C THR A 249 18.36 -17.69 -2.13
N ARG A 250 18.11 -17.74 -0.82
CA ARG A 250 17.14 -16.85 -0.17
C ARG A 250 17.53 -15.39 -0.29
#